data_6dd96862f422fe0d2bd24cdac0287083
#
_entry.id   6dd96862f422fe0d2bd24cdac0287083
#
_cell.length_a   1.000
_cell.length_b   1.000
_cell.length_c   1.000
_cell.angle_alpha   90.00
_cell.angle_beta   90.00
_cell.angle_gamma   90.00
#
_symmetry.space_group_name_H-M   'P 1'
#
loop_
_entity.id
_entity.type
_entity.pdbx_description
1 polymer ?
#
loop_
_entity_poly.entity_id
_entity_poly.type
_entity_poly.pdbx_seq_one_letter_code
_entity_poly.pdbx_strand_id
1 'polypeptide(L)'
;PFPNYHAPKCDVESRNPDSKPFSVEEFMNTYRQCEKLVEDGLTRFIGISNMTIPKLEAVLPLMKIKPVACELEIHPCFQQQELYDYLVAHDIQPVGYMPIGSPMRPERDMCPEDIADLQTPVMQEIAKAHNCHPAIIALKWARQRGEIAIPFSLHNYVSNLKAMTEDPLTEEEMAKIATLEKGNRLVKGQVFLWHGAKDWHDLWDEDGEIVTL
;
A
#
# COMPACT_ATOMS: atom_id res chain seq x y z
N PRO A 1 8.14 14.96 9.87
CA PRO A 1 8.54 15.49 8.58
C PRO A 1 9.95 15.01 8.27
N PHE A 2 10.13 14.40 7.10
CA PHE A 2 11.42 13.85 6.71
C PHE A 2 12.30 14.94 6.11
N PRO A 3 13.58 15.05 6.50
CA PRO A 3 14.49 16.07 5.98
C PRO A 3 14.64 16.06 4.46
N ASN A 4 14.47 14.89 3.85
CA ASN A 4 14.66 14.67 2.41
C ASN A 4 13.37 14.81 1.58
N TYR A 5 12.34 15.44 2.12
CA TYR A 5 11.06 15.62 1.41
C TYR A 5 11.21 16.30 0.01
N HIS A 6 12.27 17.03 -0.20
CA HIS A 6 12.61 17.71 -1.46
C HIS A 6 13.72 17.02 -2.26
N ALA A 7 14.06 15.79 -1.89
CA ALA A 7 15.10 15.03 -2.60
C ALA A 7 14.74 14.87 -4.09
N PRO A 8 15.73 14.95 -4.99
CA PRO A 8 15.53 14.71 -6.41
C PRO A 8 15.06 13.28 -6.68
N LYS A 9 14.44 13.09 -7.83
CA LYS A 9 13.87 11.84 -8.35
C LYS A 9 14.68 10.60 -7.99
N CYS A 10 14.07 9.66 -7.29
CA CYS A 10 14.60 8.31 -7.06
C CYS A 10 16.12 8.24 -6.77
N ASP A 11 16.71 9.36 -6.33
CA ASP A 11 18.14 9.49 -6.16
C ASP A 11 18.59 8.86 -4.84
N VAL A 12 19.43 7.86 -4.96
CA VAL A 12 20.03 7.13 -3.84
C VAL A 12 20.87 8.05 -2.93
N GLU A 13 21.43 9.12 -3.49
CA GLU A 13 22.21 10.11 -2.74
C GLU A 13 21.35 11.00 -1.84
N SER A 14 20.03 10.99 -2.04
CA SER A 14 19.06 11.74 -1.22
C SER A 14 18.71 11.08 0.11
N ARG A 15 19.43 10.06 0.51
CA ARG A 15 19.16 9.30 1.76
C ARG A 15 19.17 10.21 2.98
N ASN A 16 18.19 10.00 3.84
CA ASN A 16 18.24 10.62 5.16
C ASN A 16 19.39 10.01 5.97
N PRO A 17 20.37 10.80 6.43
CA PRO A 17 21.50 10.27 7.21
C PRO A 17 21.07 9.62 8.53
N ASP A 18 19.89 9.96 9.05
CA ASP A 18 19.35 9.40 10.30
C ASP A 18 18.46 8.16 10.07
N SER A 19 18.22 7.77 8.81
CA SER A 19 17.47 6.57 8.49
C SER A 19 18.23 5.32 8.91
N LYS A 20 17.48 4.36 9.46
CA LYS A 20 18.01 3.08 9.92
C LYS A 20 17.25 1.93 9.27
N PRO A 21 17.84 0.74 9.16
CA PRO A 21 17.12 -0.46 8.76
C PRO A 21 16.01 -0.77 9.76
N PHE A 22 15.06 -1.60 9.36
CA PHE A 22 14.01 -2.05 10.26
C PHE A 22 14.61 -2.79 11.46
N SER A 23 14.14 -2.45 12.65
CA SER A 23 14.49 -3.11 13.89
C SER A 23 13.22 -3.54 14.61
N VAL A 24 13.12 -4.85 14.90
CA VAL A 24 12.00 -5.42 15.68
C VAL A 24 11.88 -4.73 17.03
N GLU A 25 13.02 -4.47 17.70
CA GLU A 25 13.04 -3.82 19.02
C GLU A 25 12.50 -2.39 18.95
N GLU A 26 13.01 -1.56 18.02
CA GLU A 26 12.56 -0.17 17.87
C GLU A 26 11.09 -0.09 17.44
N PHE A 27 10.67 -0.97 16.52
CA PHE A 27 9.27 -1.07 16.12
C PHE A 27 8.38 -1.44 17.30
N MET A 28 8.72 -2.47 18.06
CA MET A 28 7.93 -2.91 19.21
C MET A 28 7.93 -1.88 20.36
N ASN A 29 9.01 -1.13 20.54
CA ASN A 29 9.01 -0.01 21.51
C ASN A 29 7.97 1.06 21.13
N THR A 30 7.84 1.39 19.85
CA THR A 30 6.81 2.30 19.34
C THR A 30 5.42 1.66 19.46
N TYR A 31 5.28 0.40 19.04
CA TYR A 31 3.99 -0.31 19.04
C TYR A 31 3.41 -0.43 20.45
N ARG A 32 4.22 -0.72 21.46
CA ARG A 32 3.80 -0.76 22.87
C ARG A 32 3.23 0.57 23.37
N GLN A 33 3.69 1.72 22.85
CA GLN A 33 3.07 3.01 23.17
C GLN A 33 1.67 3.12 22.53
N CYS A 34 1.48 2.55 21.33
CA CYS A 34 0.16 2.48 20.70
C CYS A 34 -0.78 1.54 21.49
N GLU A 35 -0.29 0.38 21.94
CA GLU A 35 -1.06 -0.52 22.80
C GLU A 35 -1.53 0.19 24.08
N LYS A 36 -0.65 1.00 24.67
CA LYS A 36 -1.00 1.79 25.86
C LYS A 36 -2.12 2.80 25.58
N LEU A 37 -2.22 3.37 24.39
CA LEU A 37 -3.33 4.26 24.04
C LEU A 37 -4.67 3.51 24.06
N VAL A 38 -4.69 2.24 23.70
CA VAL A 38 -5.89 1.41 23.79
C VAL A 38 -6.20 1.08 25.27
N GLU A 39 -5.19 0.68 26.04
CA GLU A 39 -5.33 0.38 27.47
C GLU A 39 -5.84 1.60 28.26
N ASP A 40 -5.39 2.80 27.91
CA ASP A 40 -5.82 4.06 28.53
C ASP A 40 -7.20 4.55 28.00
N GLY A 41 -7.82 3.84 27.04
CA GLY A 41 -9.13 4.19 26.47
C GLY A 41 -9.10 5.41 25.54
N LEU A 42 -7.94 5.86 25.10
CA LEU A 42 -7.76 7.01 24.20
C LEU A 42 -8.05 6.67 22.74
N THR A 43 -7.90 5.41 22.35
CA THR A 43 -8.36 4.87 21.08
C THR A 43 -8.99 3.50 21.28
N ARG A 44 -9.84 3.07 20.33
CA ARG A 44 -10.45 1.75 20.36
C ARG A 44 -9.62 0.70 19.64
N PHE A 45 -8.91 1.11 18.60
CA PHE A 45 -8.18 0.25 17.70
C PHE A 45 -6.85 0.89 17.30
N ILE A 46 -5.88 0.06 16.96
CA ILE A 46 -4.60 0.45 16.39
C ILE A 46 -4.34 -0.35 15.12
N GLY A 47 -3.54 0.20 14.23
CA GLY A 47 -3.15 -0.42 12.97
C GLY A 47 -1.66 -0.23 12.70
N ILE A 48 -1.22 -0.81 11.61
CA ILE A 48 0.15 -0.74 11.10
C ILE A 48 0.14 -0.32 9.64
N SER A 49 1.30 -0.01 9.08
CA SER A 49 1.41 0.42 7.70
C SER A 49 2.73 -0.04 7.08
N ASN A 50 2.71 -0.34 5.78
CA ASN A 50 3.91 -0.64 5.00
C ASN A 50 4.76 -1.81 5.57
N MET A 51 4.08 -2.85 6.03
CA MET A 51 4.74 -4.06 6.51
C MET A 51 4.91 -5.07 5.38
N THR A 52 5.94 -5.88 5.48
CA THR A 52 6.18 -7.06 4.64
C THR A 52 5.86 -8.33 5.44
N ILE A 53 5.72 -9.47 4.77
CA ILE A 53 5.47 -10.74 5.47
C ILE A 53 6.59 -11.05 6.48
N PRO A 54 7.88 -10.98 6.13
CA PRO A 54 8.95 -11.22 7.12
C PRO A 54 8.85 -10.31 8.35
N LYS A 55 8.56 -9.01 8.15
CA LYS A 55 8.39 -8.08 9.27
C LYS A 55 7.19 -8.45 10.14
N LEU A 56 6.06 -8.82 9.52
CA LEU A 56 4.86 -9.27 10.25
C LEU A 56 5.13 -10.53 11.07
N GLU A 57 5.79 -11.53 10.50
CA GLU A 57 6.18 -12.76 11.20
C GLU A 57 7.07 -12.49 12.41
N ALA A 58 7.96 -11.50 12.30
CA ALA A 58 8.86 -11.12 13.38
C ALA A 58 8.13 -10.37 14.53
N VAL A 59 7.11 -9.57 14.24
CA VAL A 59 6.51 -8.69 15.26
C VAL A 59 5.15 -9.14 15.79
N LEU A 60 4.31 -9.80 14.99
CA LEU A 60 2.97 -10.23 15.42
C LEU A 60 2.98 -11.10 16.69
N PRO A 61 3.92 -12.06 16.86
CA PRO A 61 3.99 -12.86 18.09
C PRO A 61 4.33 -12.05 19.35
N LEU A 62 4.87 -10.84 19.20
CA LEU A 62 5.31 -9.97 20.30
C LEU A 62 4.25 -8.96 20.73
N MET A 63 3.16 -8.82 19.95
CA MET A 63 2.08 -7.88 20.19
C MET A 63 1.09 -8.41 21.21
N LYS A 64 0.71 -7.59 22.18
CA LYS A 64 -0.39 -7.86 23.12
C LYS A 64 -1.76 -7.60 22.49
N ILE A 65 -1.86 -6.48 21.76
CA ILE A 65 -3.06 -6.03 21.06
C ILE A 65 -2.77 -6.13 19.57
N LYS A 66 -3.45 -7.05 18.89
CA LYS A 66 -3.28 -7.24 17.45
C LYS A 66 -3.72 -5.98 16.68
N PRO A 67 -3.02 -5.57 15.62
CA PRO A 67 -3.49 -4.49 14.77
C PRO A 67 -4.75 -4.92 14.02
N VAL A 68 -5.75 -4.04 13.93
CA VAL A 68 -6.99 -4.35 13.19
C VAL A 68 -6.86 -4.11 11.69
N ALA A 69 -5.86 -3.35 11.26
CA ALA A 69 -5.64 -3.01 9.86
C ALA A 69 -4.16 -2.84 9.55
N CYS A 70 -3.81 -3.08 8.28
CA CYS A 70 -2.52 -2.73 7.71
C CYS A 70 -2.75 -1.88 6.45
N GLU A 71 -2.21 -0.66 6.45
CA GLU A 71 -2.29 0.25 5.32
C GLU A 71 -1.11 0.02 4.37
N LEU A 72 -1.38 -0.27 3.10
CA LEU A 72 -0.38 -0.64 2.09
C LEU A 72 -0.67 0.03 0.76
N GLU A 73 0.33 0.07 -0.13
CA GLU A 73 0.08 0.35 -1.54
C GLU A 73 -0.62 -0.86 -2.18
N ILE A 74 -1.86 -0.66 -2.63
CA ILE A 74 -2.59 -1.69 -3.41
C ILE A 74 -3.37 -1.01 -4.53
N HIS A 75 -3.16 -1.48 -5.77
CA HIS A 75 -3.87 -1.03 -6.97
C HIS A 75 -3.81 -2.12 -8.06
N PRO A 76 -4.55 -2.02 -9.17
CA PRO A 76 -4.64 -3.10 -10.17
C PRO A 76 -3.32 -3.63 -10.71
N CYS A 77 -2.28 -2.80 -10.85
CA CYS A 77 -0.95 -3.23 -11.32
C CYS A 77 0.03 -3.60 -10.19
N PHE A 78 -0.43 -3.50 -8.93
CA PHE A 78 0.32 -3.90 -7.75
C PHE A 78 -0.62 -4.45 -6.68
N GLN A 79 -1.00 -5.70 -6.82
CA GLN A 79 -2.09 -6.31 -6.04
C GLN A 79 -1.65 -6.92 -4.72
N GLN A 80 -0.36 -7.19 -4.57
CA GLN A 80 0.25 -7.77 -3.36
C GLN A 80 -0.51 -8.99 -2.82
N GLN A 81 -0.90 -9.93 -3.69
CA GLN A 81 -1.83 -11.01 -3.34
C GLN A 81 -1.36 -11.84 -2.14
N GLU A 82 -0.08 -12.20 -2.07
CA GLU A 82 0.45 -13.00 -0.97
C GLU A 82 0.34 -12.26 0.38
N LEU A 83 0.73 -10.98 0.40
CA LEU A 83 0.63 -10.15 1.61
C LEU A 83 -0.85 -9.90 1.98
N TYR A 84 -1.70 -9.68 0.98
CA TYR A 84 -3.14 -9.53 1.17
C TYR A 84 -3.73 -10.77 1.88
N ASP A 85 -3.46 -11.96 1.32
CA ASP A 85 -3.96 -13.22 1.87
C ASP A 85 -3.40 -13.50 3.27
N TYR A 86 -2.12 -13.18 3.50
CA TYR A 86 -1.48 -13.28 4.80
C TYR A 86 -2.20 -12.41 5.84
N LEU A 87 -2.49 -11.15 5.52
CA LEU A 87 -3.19 -10.23 6.42
C LEU A 87 -4.60 -10.74 6.77
N VAL A 88 -5.37 -11.15 5.75
CA VAL A 88 -6.72 -11.70 5.93
C VAL A 88 -6.69 -12.95 6.81
N ALA A 89 -5.74 -13.86 6.58
CA ALA A 89 -5.57 -15.07 7.39
C ALA A 89 -5.23 -14.78 8.88
N HIS A 90 -4.72 -13.57 9.15
CA HIS A 90 -4.40 -13.12 10.52
C HIS A 90 -5.45 -12.16 11.11
N ASP A 91 -6.64 -12.04 10.50
CA ASP A 91 -7.69 -11.08 10.89
C ASP A 91 -7.24 -9.62 10.89
N ILE A 92 -6.35 -9.24 9.97
CA ILE A 92 -5.87 -7.87 9.77
C ILE A 92 -6.47 -7.34 8.47
N GLN A 93 -7.24 -6.28 8.54
CA GLN A 93 -7.91 -5.68 7.39
C GLN A 93 -6.89 -4.98 6.47
N PRO A 94 -6.75 -5.38 5.20
CA PRO A 94 -5.97 -4.61 4.22
C PRO A 94 -6.65 -3.28 3.90
N VAL A 95 -5.88 -2.20 3.94
CA VAL A 95 -6.31 -0.84 3.59
C VAL A 95 -5.40 -0.33 2.49
N GLY A 96 -5.95 -0.13 1.28
CA GLY A 96 -5.16 0.25 0.11
C GLY A 96 -5.05 1.76 -0.06
N TYR A 97 -3.84 2.29 0.07
CA TYR A 97 -3.55 3.63 -0.43
C TYR A 97 -3.16 3.57 -1.91
N MET A 98 -3.24 4.69 -2.60
CA MET A 98 -3.08 4.77 -4.05
C MET A 98 -3.99 3.82 -4.86
N PRO A 99 -5.25 3.59 -4.50
CA PRO A 99 -6.09 2.53 -5.08
C PRO A 99 -6.37 2.70 -6.58
N ILE A 100 -5.98 3.84 -7.16
CA ILE A 100 -6.11 4.16 -8.58
C ILE A 100 -4.75 4.39 -9.27
N GLY A 101 -3.64 3.93 -8.66
CA GLY A 101 -2.29 4.10 -9.21
C GLY A 101 -1.77 5.54 -9.18
N SER A 102 -2.40 6.46 -8.44
CA SER A 102 -1.98 7.86 -8.22
C SER A 102 -1.37 8.56 -9.43
N PRO A 103 -2.14 8.77 -10.52
CA PRO A 103 -1.61 9.37 -11.76
C PRO A 103 -1.09 10.81 -11.60
N MET A 104 -1.43 11.47 -10.48
CA MET A 104 -1.06 12.85 -10.18
C MET A 104 0.01 12.96 -9.07
N ARG A 105 0.77 11.88 -8.80
CA ARG A 105 1.85 11.94 -7.82
C ARG A 105 2.97 12.88 -8.28
N PRO A 106 3.80 13.42 -7.34
CA PRO A 106 4.91 14.29 -7.70
C PRO A 106 5.89 13.62 -8.68
N GLU A 107 6.44 14.41 -9.60
CA GLU A 107 7.39 13.92 -10.61
C GLU A 107 8.62 13.22 -10.01
N ARG A 108 9.05 13.65 -8.82
CA ARG A 108 10.16 13.02 -8.07
C ARG A 108 9.89 11.58 -7.67
N ASP A 109 8.60 11.19 -7.58
CA ASP A 109 8.16 9.85 -7.21
C ASP A 109 7.77 9.03 -8.45
N MET A 110 8.03 9.53 -9.65
CA MET A 110 7.77 8.86 -10.92
C MET A 110 9.04 8.26 -11.49
N CYS A 111 8.93 7.06 -12.03
CA CYS A 111 10.00 6.39 -12.78
C CYS A 111 9.51 6.06 -14.20
N PRO A 112 10.43 6.00 -15.19
CA PRO A 112 10.04 5.72 -16.58
C PRO A 112 9.34 4.38 -16.80
N GLU A 113 9.62 3.40 -15.93
CA GLU A 113 9.05 2.06 -15.97
C GLU A 113 7.66 1.95 -15.30
N ASP A 114 7.19 3.01 -14.63
CA ASP A 114 5.92 3.00 -13.92
C ASP A 114 4.74 2.81 -14.88
N ILE A 115 3.85 1.89 -14.54
CA ILE A 115 2.64 1.58 -15.31
C ILE A 115 1.51 2.49 -14.83
N ALA A 116 0.82 3.12 -15.77
CA ALA A 116 -0.37 3.91 -15.49
C ALA A 116 -1.61 2.98 -15.47
N ASP A 117 -2.01 2.52 -14.31
CA ASP A 117 -3.11 1.57 -14.09
C ASP A 117 -4.35 1.89 -14.92
N LEU A 118 -4.81 3.15 -14.84
CA LEU A 118 -6.04 3.59 -15.49
C LEU A 118 -5.95 3.64 -17.02
N GLN A 119 -4.73 3.59 -17.59
CA GLN A 119 -4.49 3.62 -19.02
C GLN A 119 -4.30 2.22 -19.62
N THR A 120 -4.28 1.18 -18.80
CA THR A 120 -4.18 -0.19 -19.31
C THR A 120 -5.40 -0.54 -20.16
N PRO A 121 -5.22 -1.32 -21.26
CA PRO A 121 -6.32 -1.68 -22.14
C PRO A 121 -7.48 -2.37 -21.39
N VAL A 122 -7.18 -3.23 -20.43
CA VAL A 122 -8.18 -3.92 -19.61
C VAL A 122 -9.04 -2.95 -18.83
N MET A 123 -8.41 -1.99 -18.11
CA MET A 123 -9.15 -1.00 -17.33
C MET A 123 -10.02 -0.10 -18.20
N GLN A 124 -9.52 0.27 -19.39
CA GLN A 124 -10.29 1.08 -20.36
C GLN A 124 -11.46 0.31 -20.95
N GLU A 125 -11.27 -0.98 -21.31
CA GLU A 125 -12.35 -1.84 -21.84
C GLU A 125 -13.48 -1.98 -20.83
N ILE A 126 -13.16 -2.34 -19.58
CA ILE A 126 -14.16 -2.53 -18.52
C ILE A 126 -14.86 -1.20 -18.20
N ALA A 127 -14.11 -0.11 -18.08
CA ALA A 127 -14.68 1.21 -17.83
C ALA A 127 -15.69 1.64 -18.92
N LYS A 128 -15.38 1.34 -20.18
CA LYS A 128 -16.29 1.57 -21.30
C LYS A 128 -17.56 0.73 -21.19
N ALA A 129 -17.45 -0.55 -20.82
CA ALA A 129 -18.60 -1.43 -20.64
C ALA A 129 -19.54 -0.93 -19.52
N HIS A 130 -18.98 -0.45 -18.41
CA HIS A 130 -19.72 0.13 -17.29
C HIS A 130 -20.06 1.61 -17.47
N ASN A 131 -19.74 2.23 -18.60
CA ASN A 131 -19.98 3.65 -18.88
C ASN A 131 -19.49 4.57 -17.74
N CYS A 132 -18.29 4.31 -17.22
CA CYS A 132 -17.71 5.06 -16.12
C CYS A 132 -16.21 5.35 -16.34
N HIS A 133 -15.62 6.15 -15.46
CA HIS A 133 -14.18 6.42 -15.49
C HIS A 133 -13.39 5.20 -14.96
N PRO A 134 -12.21 4.84 -15.51
CA PRO A 134 -11.40 3.70 -15.04
C PRO A 134 -11.07 3.72 -13.55
N ALA A 135 -10.95 4.89 -12.92
CA ALA A 135 -10.77 4.99 -11.48
C ALA A 135 -11.93 4.33 -10.69
N ILE A 136 -13.16 4.38 -11.22
CA ILE A 136 -14.32 3.72 -10.60
C ILE A 136 -14.17 2.21 -10.66
N ILE A 137 -13.63 1.67 -11.76
CA ILE A 137 -13.33 0.23 -11.87
C ILE A 137 -12.30 -0.21 -10.84
N ALA A 138 -11.22 0.56 -10.65
CA ALA A 138 -10.22 0.27 -9.62
C ALA A 138 -10.84 0.22 -8.21
N LEU A 139 -11.72 1.16 -7.88
CA LEU A 139 -12.41 1.19 -6.58
C LEU A 139 -13.40 0.03 -6.41
N LYS A 140 -14.15 -0.34 -7.45
CA LYS A 140 -15.04 -1.51 -7.45
C LYS A 140 -14.24 -2.79 -7.21
N TRP A 141 -13.12 -2.95 -7.92
CA TRP A 141 -12.22 -4.08 -7.77
C TRP A 141 -11.70 -4.21 -6.33
N ALA A 142 -11.15 -3.11 -5.77
CA ALA A 142 -10.66 -3.10 -4.40
C ALA A 142 -11.75 -3.52 -3.40
N ARG A 143 -12.95 -2.93 -3.51
CA ARG A 143 -14.09 -3.29 -2.67
C ARG A 143 -14.47 -4.78 -2.79
N GLN A 144 -14.54 -5.30 -4.02
CA GLN A 144 -14.97 -6.70 -4.23
C GLN A 144 -13.94 -7.72 -3.74
N ARG A 145 -12.67 -7.33 -3.62
CA ARG A 145 -11.65 -8.11 -2.90
C ARG A 145 -11.83 -8.09 -1.37
N GLY A 146 -12.64 -7.19 -0.84
CA GLY A 146 -12.74 -6.97 0.61
C GLY A 146 -11.72 -5.98 1.17
N GLU A 147 -11.05 -5.22 0.32
CA GLU A 147 -10.10 -4.17 0.66
C GLU A 147 -10.84 -2.88 1.03
N ILE A 148 -10.28 -2.10 1.95
CA ILE A 148 -10.70 -0.72 2.19
C ILE A 148 -9.82 0.20 1.33
N ALA A 149 -10.35 0.68 0.22
CA ALA A 149 -9.67 1.66 -0.61
C ALA A 149 -9.78 3.07 -0.03
N ILE A 150 -8.65 3.82 0.03
CA ILE A 150 -8.62 5.21 0.54
C ILE A 150 -8.24 6.21 -0.58
N PRO A 151 -9.13 6.45 -1.56
CA PRO A 151 -8.87 7.41 -2.61
C PRO A 151 -8.94 8.85 -2.07
N PHE A 152 -7.99 9.70 -2.47
CA PHE A 152 -8.10 11.13 -2.25
C PHE A 152 -8.93 11.77 -3.36
N SER A 153 -9.96 12.55 -3.01
CA SER A 153 -10.70 13.35 -3.97
C SER A 153 -11.47 14.49 -3.32
N LEU A 154 -11.38 15.68 -3.90
CA LEU A 154 -12.21 16.82 -3.54
C LEU A 154 -13.50 16.91 -4.39
N HIS A 155 -13.49 16.34 -5.60
CA HIS A 155 -14.56 16.51 -6.57
C HIS A 155 -15.32 15.20 -6.86
N ASN A 156 -14.66 14.05 -6.75
CA ASN A 156 -15.18 12.75 -7.19
C ASN A 156 -15.77 11.90 -6.04
N TYR A 157 -15.91 12.46 -4.83
CA TYR A 157 -16.34 11.69 -3.67
C TYR A 157 -17.71 11.03 -3.85
N VAL A 158 -18.64 11.68 -4.54
CA VAL A 158 -19.96 11.10 -4.81
C VAL A 158 -19.87 9.89 -5.74
N SER A 159 -19.13 10.01 -6.86
CA SER A 159 -18.93 8.89 -7.79
C SER A 159 -18.12 7.76 -7.17
N ASN A 160 -17.11 8.10 -6.36
CA ASN A 160 -16.33 7.11 -5.62
C ASN A 160 -17.21 6.33 -4.63
N LEU A 161 -18.12 7.01 -3.90
CA LEU A 161 -19.06 6.35 -3.00
C LEU A 161 -20.04 5.45 -3.75
N LYS A 162 -20.56 5.89 -4.90
CA LYS A 162 -21.43 5.07 -5.75
C LYS A 162 -20.74 3.80 -6.25
N ALA A 163 -19.46 3.88 -6.61
CA ALA A 163 -18.67 2.72 -6.98
C ALA A 163 -18.70 1.60 -5.93
N MET A 164 -18.86 1.95 -4.66
CA MET A 164 -18.90 0.99 -3.55
C MET A 164 -20.25 0.27 -3.40
N THR A 165 -21.31 0.75 -4.03
CA THR A 165 -22.68 0.26 -3.79
C THR A 165 -23.43 -0.14 -5.05
N GLU A 166 -23.00 0.32 -6.22
CA GLU A 166 -23.74 0.17 -7.47
C GLU A 166 -22.93 -0.64 -8.49
N ASP A 167 -23.62 -1.40 -9.34
CA ASP A 167 -23.10 -2.02 -10.56
C ASP A 167 -21.77 -2.76 -10.34
N PRO A 168 -21.75 -3.92 -9.65
CA PRO A 168 -20.53 -4.66 -9.35
C PRO A 168 -19.87 -5.20 -10.63
N LEU A 169 -18.55 -5.38 -10.58
CA LEU A 169 -17.80 -6.09 -11.62
C LEU A 169 -18.18 -7.57 -11.65
N THR A 170 -18.24 -8.13 -12.85
CA THR A 170 -18.43 -9.57 -13.04
C THR A 170 -17.19 -10.36 -12.65
N GLU A 171 -17.33 -11.67 -12.41
CA GLU A 171 -16.20 -12.55 -12.14
C GLU A 171 -15.16 -12.55 -13.27
N GLU A 172 -15.61 -12.46 -14.55
CA GLU A 172 -14.74 -12.37 -15.70
C GLU A 172 -13.92 -11.06 -15.68
N GLU A 173 -14.53 -9.94 -15.35
CA GLU A 173 -13.84 -8.65 -15.23
C GLU A 173 -12.85 -8.64 -14.05
N MET A 174 -13.22 -9.20 -12.91
CA MET A 174 -12.30 -9.40 -11.80
C MET A 174 -11.10 -10.25 -12.20
N ALA A 175 -11.33 -11.35 -12.94
CA ALA A 175 -10.24 -12.20 -13.46
C ALA A 175 -9.36 -11.47 -14.48
N LYS A 176 -9.93 -10.63 -15.35
CA LYS A 176 -9.16 -9.78 -16.26
C LYS A 176 -8.27 -8.79 -15.49
N ILE A 177 -8.81 -8.13 -14.46
CA ILE A 177 -8.02 -7.20 -13.64
C ILE A 177 -6.91 -7.95 -12.89
N ALA A 178 -7.13 -9.17 -12.43
CA ALA A 178 -6.10 -9.98 -11.80
C ALA A 178 -4.87 -10.19 -12.70
N THR A 179 -5.04 -10.21 -14.03
CA THR A 179 -3.91 -10.33 -14.99
C THR A 179 -3.04 -9.07 -15.09
N LEU A 180 -3.47 -7.96 -14.48
CA LEU A 180 -2.72 -6.69 -14.49
C LEU A 180 -1.59 -6.65 -13.46
N GLU A 181 -1.48 -7.63 -12.57
CA GLU A 181 -0.35 -7.71 -11.63
C GLU A 181 1.00 -7.70 -12.37
N LYS A 182 1.84 -6.75 -12.03
CA LYS A 182 3.16 -6.53 -12.65
C LYS A 182 4.26 -6.23 -11.62
N GLY A 183 3.98 -6.30 -10.33
CA GLY A 183 4.91 -5.84 -9.31
C GLY A 183 5.19 -4.33 -9.41
N ASN A 184 4.24 -3.56 -9.95
CA ASN A 184 4.43 -2.14 -10.26
C ASN A 184 4.33 -1.25 -9.03
N ARG A 185 5.27 -1.38 -8.09
CA ARG A 185 5.36 -0.52 -6.92
C ARG A 185 5.67 0.93 -7.30
N LEU A 186 4.77 1.83 -6.99
CA LEU A 186 4.90 3.27 -7.27
C LEU A 186 5.55 4.04 -6.11
N VAL A 187 5.31 3.59 -4.86
CA VAL A 187 5.97 4.12 -3.66
C VAL A 187 7.17 3.26 -3.31
N LYS A 188 8.28 3.51 -3.98
CA LYS A 188 9.53 2.75 -3.76
C LYS A 188 10.18 3.07 -2.40
N GLY A 189 9.94 4.28 -1.86
CA GLY A 189 10.37 4.66 -0.51
C GLY A 189 11.84 5.07 -0.40
N GLN A 190 12.46 5.53 -1.48
CA GLN A 190 13.89 5.89 -1.54
C GLN A 190 14.30 6.87 -0.44
N VAL A 191 13.39 7.75 -0.02
CA VAL A 191 13.63 8.74 1.04
C VAL A 191 13.83 8.11 2.43
N PHE A 192 13.47 6.84 2.59
CA PHE A 192 13.62 6.09 3.85
C PHE A 192 14.87 5.20 3.87
N LEU A 193 15.61 5.13 2.77
CA LEU A 193 16.79 4.29 2.71
C LEU A 193 17.86 4.76 3.70
N TRP A 194 18.47 3.82 4.37
CA TRP A 194 19.55 4.03 5.31
C TRP A 194 20.91 3.93 4.63
N HIS A 195 21.94 4.41 5.30
CA HIS A 195 23.30 4.29 4.81
C HIS A 195 23.69 2.79 4.81
N GLY A 196 24.10 2.27 3.66
CA GLY A 196 24.43 0.86 3.46
C GLY A 196 23.34 0.04 2.76
N ALA A 197 22.11 0.52 2.66
CA ALA A 197 21.11 -0.12 1.78
C ALA A 197 21.59 -0.08 0.32
N LYS A 198 21.35 -1.14 -0.44
CA LYS A 198 21.69 -1.20 -1.87
C LYS A 198 20.76 -0.28 -2.65
N ASP A 199 19.48 -0.51 -2.54
CA ASP A 199 18.42 0.26 -3.18
C ASP A 199 17.08 0.08 -2.42
N TRP A 200 15.97 0.49 -3.03
CA TRP A 200 14.65 0.43 -2.42
C TRP A 200 14.11 -0.99 -2.19
N HIS A 201 14.62 -2.03 -2.88
CA HIS A 201 14.20 -3.41 -2.67
C HIS A 201 14.55 -3.89 -1.25
N ASP A 202 15.68 -3.40 -0.70
CA ASP A 202 16.06 -3.70 0.69
C ASP A 202 15.02 -3.20 1.70
N LEU A 203 14.31 -2.09 1.39
CA LEU A 203 13.27 -1.53 2.26
C LEU A 203 12.04 -2.44 2.34
N TRP A 204 11.79 -3.18 1.26
CA TRP A 204 10.59 -4.01 1.12
C TRP A 204 10.86 -5.50 1.29
N ASP A 205 12.05 -5.89 1.72
CA ASP A 205 12.45 -7.28 1.97
C ASP A 205 12.13 -8.20 0.77
N GLU A 206 12.40 -7.73 -0.45
CA GLU A 206 11.99 -8.46 -1.67
C GLU A 206 12.72 -9.79 -1.84
N ASP A 207 13.87 -9.97 -1.18
CA ASP A 207 14.57 -11.25 -1.07
C ASP A 207 13.96 -12.19 -0.01
N GLY A 208 12.86 -11.80 0.66
CA GLY A 208 12.19 -12.58 1.68
C GLY A 208 12.81 -12.51 3.08
N GLU A 209 13.84 -11.69 3.27
CA GLU A 209 14.53 -11.51 4.53
C GLU A 209 14.57 -10.04 4.95
N ILE A 210 14.47 -9.78 6.26
CA ILE A 210 14.65 -8.43 6.79
C ILE A 210 16.14 -8.06 6.66
N VAL A 211 16.43 -6.98 5.93
CA VAL A 211 17.81 -6.48 5.82
C VAL A 211 18.22 -5.81 7.12
N THR A 212 19.28 -6.32 7.72
CA THR A 212 19.91 -5.76 8.91
C THR A 212 21.33 -5.31 8.59
N LEU A 213 21.83 -4.28 9.31
CA LEU A 213 23.24 -3.87 9.21
C LEU A 213 24.15 -4.82 9.98
#